data_17271cbc959377ef6a9a2dbd41f783c4
#
_entry.id   17271cbc959377ef6a9a2dbd41f783c4
#
_cell.length_a   1.000
_cell.length_b   1.000
_cell.length_c   1.000
_cell.angle_alpha   90.00
_cell.angle_beta   90.00
_cell.angle_gamma   90.00
#
_symmetry.space_group_name_H-M   'P 1'
#
loop_
_entity.id
_entity.type
_entity.pdbx_description
1 polymer ?
#
loop_
_entity_poly.entity_id
_entity_poly.type
_entity_poly.pdbx_seq_one_letter_code
_entity_poly.pdbx_strand_id
1 'polypeptide(L)'
;MRVVLFTGKGGVGKTTVAAATTARAAALGRKALVVSTDPAHSLADALGTELGDEPVEVDGGMHAAQVDTQRAFERSWRAVQRYLLAVLDAGGLDPVDAAELTVLPGAEEVLALLAVRDAARSGRFDLVCVDCAPTAETLRLLRLPELLRWWLDRLLPAERRVARALLTRVRSVPMPDATVFEAVQRLQGELADVRALLTEPGTSSVRLVLTPEAVVVAEARRTLTALSLHGYQVDGVVANRVFPAGGDAWRRRWVTAQQAQLEAVRQSFPGLPLWQAAYAGGEPVGVGALAEFGADVYGSADPAGEVPHVPALSVQRTVDGFALSLALPHATHRDATLSRSGDDLVVGVGADRRLLTLPSALRRCVVEGARLDGAGPDARLVVRFAPDPDLWMRS
;
A
#
# COMPACT_ATOMS: atom_id res chain seq x y z
N MET A 1 7.54 2.38 -17.56
CA MET A 1 8.06 2.34 -16.17
C MET A 1 7.05 1.60 -15.31
N ARG A 2 7.52 0.73 -14.42
CA ARG A 2 6.67 -0.08 -13.55
C ARG A 2 7.15 0.01 -12.10
N VAL A 3 6.21 0.03 -11.15
CA VAL A 3 6.49 0.01 -9.71
C VAL A 3 5.91 -1.27 -9.11
N VAL A 4 6.72 -2.04 -8.40
CA VAL A 4 6.31 -3.28 -7.73
C VAL A 4 6.68 -3.22 -6.26
N LEU A 5 5.66 -3.21 -5.39
CA LEU A 5 5.84 -3.22 -3.95
C LEU A 5 5.85 -4.66 -3.44
N PHE A 6 6.84 -5.02 -2.65
CA PHE A 6 6.95 -6.36 -2.04
C PHE A 6 6.46 -6.31 -0.61
N THR A 7 5.44 -7.08 -0.28
CA THR A 7 4.89 -7.16 1.08
C THR A 7 4.64 -8.60 1.51
N GLY A 8 4.55 -8.81 2.79
CA GLY A 8 4.34 -10.12 3.41
C GLY A 8 4.80 -10.12 4.86
N LYS A 9 4.54 -11.20 5.57
CA LYS A 9 4.89 -11.38 6.98
C LYS A 9 6.38 -11.13 7.24
N GLY A 10 6.73 -10.72 8.45
CA GLY A 10 8.12 -10.61 8.88
C GLY A 10 8.89 -11.93 8.68
N GLY A 11 10.12 -11.84 8.15
CA GLY A 11 11.01 -13.00 7.99
C GLY A 11 10.73 -13.90 6.78
N VAL A 12 9.77 -13.61 5.90
CA VAL A 12 9.51 -14.43 4.69
C VAL A 12 10.52 -14.20 3.56
N GLY A 13 11.44 -13.22 3.66
CA GLY A 13 12.45 -12.89 2.65
C GLY A 13 12.03 -11.87 1.62
N LYS A 14 11.22 -10.88 2.01
CA LYS A 14 10.79 -9.76 1.14
C LYS A 14 11.96 -9.05 0.49
N THR A 15 12.92 -8.60 1.30
CA THR A 15 14.14 -7.90 0.85
C THR A 15 14.91 -8.71 -0.17
N THR A 16 15.16 -9.99 0.11
CA THR A 16 15.85 -10.89 -0.81
C THR A 16 15.11 -11.03 -2.14
N VAL A 17 13.78 -11.21 -2.09
CA VAL A 17 12.96 -11.34 -3.31
C VAL A 17 12.90 -10.02 -4.09
N ALA A 18 12.76 -8.87 -3.42
CA ALA A 18 12.76 -7.55 -4.06
C ALA A 18 14.11 -7.26 -4.76
N ALA A 19 15.22 -7.47 -4.04
CA ALA A 19 16.56 -7.30 -4.60
C ALA A 19 16.83 -8.28 -5.76
N ALA A 20 16.45 -9.54 -5.62
CA ALA A 20 16.59 -10.55 -6.68
C ALA A 20 15.73 -10.24 -7.91
N THR A 21 14.52 -9.71 -7.71
CA THR A 21 13.65 -9.25 -8.81
C THR A 21 14.32 -8.13 -9.59
N THR A 22 14.91 -7.18 -8.87
CA THR A 22 15.64 -6.03 -9.47
C THR A 22 16.88 -6.49 -10.20
N ALA A 23 17.71 -7.35 -9.58
CA ALA A 23 18.90 -7.93 -10.19
C ALA A 23 18.56 -8.74 -11.46
N ARG A 24 17.49 -9.53 -11.45
CA ARG A 24 17.00 -10.26 -12.60
C ARG A 24 16.54 -9.34 -13.72
N ALA A 25 15.82 -8.26 -13.39
CA ALA A 25 15.39 -7.27 -14.39
C ALA A 25 16.60 -6.55 -15.03
N ALA A 26 17.61 -6.19 -14.23
CA ALA A 26 18.85 -5.62 -14.73
C ALA A 26 19.62 -6.60 -15.66
N ALA A 27 19.69 -7.87 -15.27
CA ALA A 27 20.30 -8.92 -16.12
C ALA A 27 19.55 -9.12 -17.46
N LEU A 28 18.28 -8.74 -17.53
CA LEU A 28 17.47 -8.70 -18.76
C LEU A 28 17.61 -7.37 -19.53
N GLY A 29 18.53 -6.49 -19.14
CA GLY A 29 18.83 -5.22 -19.82
C GLY A 29 17.96 -4.03 -19.41
N ARG A 30 17.18 -4.14 -18.33
CA ARG A 30 16.36 -3.02 -17.82
C ARG A 30 17.15 -2.16 -16.84
N LYS A 31 16.90 -0.87 -16.83
CA LYS A 31 17.35 0.01 -15.74
C LYS A 31 16.40 -0.19 -14.54
N ALA A 32 16.86 -0.92 -13.55
CA ALA A 32 16.04 -1.32 -12.41
C ALA A 32 16.57 -0.72 -11.10
N LEU A 33 15.65 -0.26 -10.25
CA LEU A 33 15.95 0.30 -8.94
C LEU A 33 15.24 -0.53 -7.87
N VAL A 34 15.94 -0.91 -6.80
CA VAL A 34 15.33 -1.35 -5.55
C VAL A 34 15.45 -0.25 -4.50
N VAL A 35 14.32 0.07 -3.86
CA VAL A 35 14.25 1.03 -2.76
C VAL A 35 13.76 0.30 -1.51
N SER A 36 14.53 0.31 -0.43
CA SER A 36 14.04 -0.18 0.86
C SER A 36 13.43 0.95 1.68
N THR A 37 12.23 0.65 2.20
CA THR A 37 11.51 1.48 3.17
C THR A 37 11.54 0.84 4.56
N ASP A 38 12.27 -0.27 4.72
CA ASP A 38 12.43 -0.98 5.99
C ASP A 38 13.60 -0.36 6.78
N PRO A 39 13.36 0.14 8.00
CA PRO A 39 14.39 0.74 8.83
C PRO A 39 15.47 -0.26 9.28
N ALA A 40 15.27 -1.56 9.09
CA ALA A 40 16.21 -2.61 9.53
C ALA A 40 17.50 -2.71 8.69
N HIS A 41 17.69 -1.85 7.66
CA HIS A 41 18.88 -1.83 6.79
C HIS A 41 19.21 -3.16 6.08
N SER A 42 18.23 -4.07 6.01
CA SER A 42 18.40 -5.42 5.44
C SER A 42 18.75 -5.44 3.95
N LEU A 43 18.46 -4.35 3.20
CA LEU A 43 18.81 -4.27 1.78
C LEU A 43 20.31 -4.07 1.57
N ALA A 44 20.97 -3.22 2.37
CA ALA A 44 22.42 -3.02 2.33
C ALA A 44 23.16 -4.33 2.62
N ASP A 45 22.69 -5.08 3.62
CA ASP A 45 23.24 -6.40 3.97
C ASP A 45 23.05 -7.42 2.83
N ALA A 46 21.86 -7.47 2.21
CA ALA A 46 21.57 -8.38 1.10
C ALA A 46 22.43 -8.08 -0.15
N LEU A 47 22.76 -6.81 -0.39
CA LEU A 47 23.61 -6.38 -1.50
C LEU A 47 25.11 -6.42 -1.17
N GLY A 48 25.46 -6.48 0.12
CA GLY A 48 26.86 -6.41 0.59
C GLY A 48 27.51 -5.06 0.31
N THR A 49 26.73 -3.97 0.31
CA THR A 49 27.21 -2.61 0.02
C THR A 49 26.48 -1.57 0.84
N GLU A 50 27.15 -0.48 1.18
CA GLU A 50 26.51 0.65 1.85
C GLU A 50 25.55 1.38 0.92
N LEU A 51 24.38 1.73 1.44
CA LEU A 51 23.33 2.45 0.71
C LEU A 51 22.95 3.73 1.45
N GLY A 52 22.53 4.73 0.68
CA GLY A 52 21.97 5.99 1.17
C GLY A 52 20.64 6.32 0.51
N ASP A 53 20.16 7.54 0.75
CA ASP A 53 18.88 8.04 0.22
C ASP A 53 18.86 8.17 -1.31
N GLU A 54 20.04 8.47 -1.90
CA GLU A 54 20.18 8.64 -3.36
C GLU A 54 20.42 7.29 -4.03
N PRO A 55 19.73 6.99 -5.15
CA PRO A 55 19.97 5.78 -5.90
C PRO A 55 21.41 5.70 -6.44
N VAL A 56 22.14 4.67 -6.04
CA VAL A 56 23.47 4.35 -6.52
C VAL A 56 23.43 3.12 -7.43
N GLU A 57 24.20 3.12 -8.49
CA GLU A 57 24.37 1.94 -9.32
C GLU A 57 25.26 0.94 -8.60
N VAL A 58 24.77 -0.28 -8.41
CA VAL A 58 25.48 -1.35 -7.71
C VAL A 58 26.10 -2.35 -8.66
N ASP A 59 25.46 -2.60 -9.81
CA ASP A 59 26.00 -3.42 -10.91
C ASP A 59 25.09 -3.34 -12.15
N GLY A 60 25.67 -3.25 -13.35
CA GLY A 60 25.07 -3.55 -14.65
C GLY A 60 23.64 -3.03 -14.89
N GLY A 61 23.33 -1.80 -14.51
CA GLY A 61 21.99 -1.22 -14.63
C GLY A 61 21.06 -1.47 -13.42
N MET A 62 21.51 -2.24 -12.41
CA MET A 62 20.86 -2.33 -11.13
C MET A 62 21.25 -1.16 -10.24
N HIS A 63 20.26 -0.47 -9.71
CA HIS A 63 20.43 0.61 -8.74
C HIS A 63 19.76 0.22 -7.43
N ALA A 64 20.27 0.75 -6.31
CA ALA A 64 19.71 0.56 -5.00
C ALA A 64 19.71 1.86 -4.20
N ALA A 65 18.71 2.05 -3.36
CA ALA A 65 18.63 3.12 -2.39
C ALA A 65 17.96 2.63 -1.10
N GLN A 66 18.36 3.24 0.01
CA GLN A 66 17.73 3.02 1.30
C GLN A 66 17.33 4.36 1.87
N VAL A 67 16.03 4.59 2.00
CA VAL A 67 15.49 5.89 2.42
C VAL A 67 15.71 6.08 3.91
N ASP A 68 16.56 7.04 4.29
CA ASP A 68 16.64 7.53 5.68
C ASP A 68 15.50 8.51 5.92
N THR A 69 14.42 7.95 6.45
CA THR A 69 13.15 8.64 6.64
C THR A 69 13.22 9.78 7.67
N GLN A 70 14.16 9.73 8.62
CA GLN A 70 14.25 10.73 9.68
C GLN A 70 14.69 12.12 9.18
N ARG A 71 15.72 12.18 8.32
CA ARG A 71 16.28 13.46 7.85
C ARG A 71 15.39 14.20 6.85
N ALA A 72 14.67 13.48 6.01
CA ALA A 72 13.81 14.08 5.00
C ALA A 72 12.51 14.64 5.61
N PHE A 73 11.94 13.95 6.59
CA PHE A 73 10.73 14.39 7.31
C PHE A 73 10.91 15.67 8.07
N GLU A 74 12.03 15.83 8.76
CA GLU A 74 12.32 17.02 9.54
C GLU A 74 12.18 18.33 8.75
N ARG A 75 12.46 18.32 7.46
CA ARG A 75 12.40 19.54 6.62
C ARG A 75 10.97 19.96 6.26
N SER A 76 10.14 19.04 5.85
CA SER A 76 8.76 19.33 5.37
C SER A 76 7.75 19.46 6.51
N TRP A 77 7.96 18.72 7.60
CA TRP A 77 7.06 18.67 8.74
C TRP A 77 7.25 19.82 9.75
N ARG A 78 8.45 20.39 9.84
CA ARG A 78 8.76 21.43 10.84
C ARG A 78 7.81 22.63 10.83
N ALA A 79 7.30 23.04 9.68
CA ALA A 79 6.36 24.16 9.59
C ALA A 79 4.99 23.79 10.19
N VAL A 80 4.50 22.60 9.87
CA VAL A 80 3.23 22.06 10.37
C VAL A 80 3.34 21.77 11.86
N GLN A 81 4.42 21.17 12.31
CA GLN A 81 4.69 20.86 13.71
C GLN A 81 4.72 22.12 14.57
N ARG A 82 5.44 23.16 14.16
CA ARG A 82 5.47 24.44 14.88
C ARG A 82 4.10 25.06 15.04
N TYR A 83 3.27 24.99 14.01
CA TYR A 83 1.90 25.48 14.08
C TYR A 83 1.06 24.65 15.05
N LEU A 84 1.12 23.32 14.99
CA LEU A 84 0.40 22.45 15.92
C LEU A 84 0.82 22.69 17.36
N LEU A 85 2.12 22.82 17.63
CA LEU A 85 2.64 23.18 18.96
C LEU A 85 2.09 24.50 19.44
N ALA A 86 2.03 25.54 18.59
CA ALA A 86 1.47 26.84 18.95
C ALA A 86 -0.04 26.77 19.26
N VAL A 87 -0.79 25.93 18.54
CA VAL A 87 -2.23 25.71 18.81
C VAL A 87 -2.45 24.95 20.12
N LEU A 88 -1.63 23.94 20.40
CA LEU A 88 -1.72 23.13 21.62
C LEU A 88 -1.31 23.95 22.86
N ASP A 89 -0.26 24.77 22.75
CA ASP A 89 0.18 25.71 23.77
C ASP A 89 -0.92 26.76 24.09
N ALA A 90 -1.55 27.30 23.05
CA ALA A 90 -2.71 28.21 23.23
C ALA A 90 -3.92 27.51 23.87
N GLY A 91 -4.01 26.16 23.73
CA GLY A 91 -5.00 25.32 24.41
C GLY A 91 -4.64 24.96 25.85
N GLY A 92 -3.46 25.39 26.36
CA GLY A 92 -2.99 25.13 27.72
C GLY A 92 -2.42 23.73 27.97
N LEU A 93 -1.99 23.04 26.93
CA LEU A 93 -1.26 21.77 27.04
C LEU A 93 0.21 22.01 27.39
N ASP A 94 0.77 21.12 28.21
CA ASP A 94 2.19 21.16 28.53
C ASP A 94 3.04 21.02 27.25
N PRO A 95 4.13 21.78 27.09
CA PRO A 95 5.00 21.70 25.91
C PRO A 95 5.55 20.30 25.61
N VAL A 96 5.76 19.47 26.64
CA VAL A 96 6.24 18.09 26.48
C VAL A 96 5.12 17.21 25.92
N ASP A 97 3.92 17.28 26.49
CA ASP A 97 2.74 16.56 25.99
C ASP A 97 2.38 16.99 24.56
N ALA A 98 2.49 18.29 24.28
CA ALA A 98 2.28 18.84 22.95
C ALA A 98 3.31 18.32 21.95
N ALA A 99 4.58 18.21 22.35
CA ALA A 99 5.63 17.67 21.49
C ALA A 99 5.38 16.18 21.15
N GLU A 100 4.95 15.36 22.12
CA GLU A 100 4.58 13.97 21.87
C GLU A 100 3.35 13.83 20.94
N LEU A 101 2.35 14.70 21.09
CA LEU A 101 1.16 14.72 20.23
C LEU A 101 1.46 15.19 18.80
N THR A 102 2.58 15.87 18.56
CA THR A 102 2.99 16.32 17.23
C THR A 102 3.89 15.34 16.51
N VAL A 103 4.30 14.23 17.14
CA VAL A 103 4.93 13.10 16.47
C VAL A 103 3.85 12.39 15.64
N LEU A 104 3.86 12.60 14.34
CA LEU A 104 2.91 11.95 13.44
C LEU A 104 3.34 10.48 13.24
N PRO A 105 2.57 9.50 13.77
CA PRO A 105 2.86 8.11 13.45
C PRO A 105 2.72 7.91 11.93
N GLY A 106 3.75 7.42 11.29
CA GLY A 106 3.71 7.19 9.84
C GLY A 106 4.34 8.29 8.99
N ALA A 107 4.98 9.26 9.60
CA ALA A 107 5.68 10.33 8.90
C ALA A 107 6.88 9.82 8.09
N GLU A 108 7.59 8.86 8.65
CA GLU A 108 8.73 8.20 8.00
C GLU A 108 8.27 7.46 6.76
N GLU A 109 7.13 6.79 6.84
CA GLU A 109 6.55 6.03 5.74
C GLU A 109 6.08 6.95 4.59
N VAL A 110 5.62 8.17 4.89
CA VAL A 110 5.26 9.16 3.85
C VAL A 110 6.46 9.50 2.99
N LEU A 111 7.60 9.74 3.61
CA LEU A 111 8.82 10.12 2.89
C LEU A 111 9.36 9.01 2.00
N ALA A 112 9.29 7.78 2.50
CA ALA A 112 9.63 6.62 1.70
C ALA A 112 8.76 6.54 0.44
N LEU A 113 7.45 6.81 0.56
CA LEU A 113 6.55 6.86 -0.59
C LEU A 113 6.83 8.02 -1.53
N LEU A 114 7.22 9.18 -1.01
CA LEU A 114 7.62 10.33 -1.83
C LEU A 114 8.89 10.01 -2.61
N ALA A 115 9.88 9.37 -2.00
CA ALA A 115 11.11 8.93 -2.68
C ALA A 115 10.79 7.92 -3.81
N VAL A 116 9.88 6.98 -3.58
CA VAL A 116 9.40 6.04 -4.61
C VAL A 116 8.71 6.79 -5.75
N ARG A 117 7.84 7.76 -5.47
CA ARG A 117 7.20 8.61 -6.48
C ARG A 117 8.23 9.38 -7.31
N ASP A 118 9.20 9.99 -6.65
CA ASP A 118 10.23 10.79 -7.33
C ASP A 118 11.13 9.93 -8.20
N ALA A 119 11.51 8.75 -7.72
CA ALA A 119 12.23 7.75 -8.51
C ALA A 119 11.40 7.31 -9.73
N ALA A 120 10.12 7.00 -9.54
CA ALA A 120 9.20 6.61 -10.60
C ALA A 120 9.03 7.72 -11.66
N ARG A 121 8.89 8.98 -11.24
CA ARG A 121 8.71 10.13 -12.14
C ARG A 121 10.00 10.61 -12.78
N SER A 122 11.16 10.19 -12.30
CA SER A 122 12.46 10.63 -12.82
C SER A 122 12.71 10.25 -14.29
N GLY A 123 11.99 9.25 -14.81
CA GLY A 123 12.22 8.68 -16.15
C GLY A 123 13.53 7.90 -16.28
N ARG A 124 14.28 7.73 -15.19
CA ARG A 124 15.60 7.06 -15.18
C ARG A 124 15.50 5.55 -15.18
N PHE A 125 14.37 4.99 -14.69
CA PHE A 125 14.21 3.56 -14.42
C PHE A 125 13.03 2.97 -15.20
N ASP A 126 13.20 1.74 -15.67
CA ASP A 126 12.13 0.95 -16.29
C ASP A 126 11.31 0.20 -15.24
N LEU A 127 11.96 -0.17 -14.12
CA LEU A 127 11.37 -0.88 -12.99
C LEU A 127 11.84 -0.26 -11.68
N VAL A 128 10.90 -0.04 -10.75
CA VAL A 128 11.18 0.33 -9.36
C VAL A 128 10.58 -0.75 -8.46
N CYS A 129 11.42 -1.52 -7.79
CA CYS A 129 11.04 -2.49 -6.77
C CYS A 129 11.09 -1.82 -5.40
N VAL A 130 10.02 -1.91 -4.62
CA VAL A 130 9.95 -1.34 -3.28
C VAL A 130 9.94 -2.47 -2.26
N ASP A 131 11.02 -2.58 -1.49
CA ASP A 131 11.09 -3.47 -0.34
C ASP A 131 10.37 -2.82 0.83
N CYS A 132 9.20 -3.33 1.15
CA CYS A 132 8.34 -2.77 2.19
C CYS A 132 8.58 -3.45 3.54
N ALA A 133 8.39 -2.69 4.61
CA ALA A 133 8.29 -3.19 5.97
C ALA A 133 7.23 -4.32 6.11
N PRO A 134 7.11 -5.04 7.24
CA PRO A 134 6.12 -6.10 7.43
C PRO A 134 4.68 -5.66 7.13
N THR A 135 3.82 -6.61 6.77
CA THR A 135 2.46 -6.39 6.23
C THR A 135 1.63 -5.30 6.92
N ALA A 136 1.63 -5.28 8.25
CA ALA A 136 0.82 -4.31 9.01
C ALA A 136 1.30 -2.86 8.80
N GLU A 137 2.61 -2.65 8.73
CA GLU A 137 3.22 -1.35 8.47
C GLU A 137 3.01 -0.93 7.02
N THR A 138 3.21 -1.86 6.07
CA THR A 138 2.92 -1.60 4.65
C THR A 138 1.47 -1.17 4.44
N LEU A 139 0.49 -1.87 5.03
CA LEU A 139 -0.92 -1.49 4.93
C LEU A 139 -1.18 -0.12 5.58
N ARG A 140 -0.54 0.18 6.71
CA ARG A 140 -0.61 1.50 7.34
C ARG A 140 -0.06 2.57 6.39
N LEU A 141 1.12 2.36 5.84
CA LEU A 141 1.77 3.22 4.86
C LEU A 141 0.88 3.51 3.65
N LEU A 142 0.31 2.48 3.04
CA LEU A 142 -0.56 2.62 1.89
C LEU A 142 -1.90 3.35 2.20
N ARG A 143 -2.34 3.34 3.45
CA ARG A 143 -3.56 4.05 3.92
C ARG A 143 -3.31 5.49 4.33
N LEU A 144 -2.06 5.85 4.60
CA LEU A 144 -1.66 7.18 5.08
C LEU A 144 -2.16 8.33 4.22
N PRO A 145 -2.04 8.30 2.87
CA PRO A 145 -2.55 9.38 2.03
C PRO A 145 -4.03 9.68 2.24
N GLU A 146 -4.86 8.64 2.43
CA GLU A 146 -6.31 8.81 2.71
C GLU A 146 -6.56 9.39 4.10
N LEU A 147 -5.85 8.87 5.11
CA LEU A 147 -6.00 9.29 6.49
C LEU A 147 -5.57 10.74 6.69
N LEU A 148 -4.39 11.11 6.17
CA LEU A 148 -3.88 12.47 6.28
C LEU A 148 -4.75 13.47 5.54
N ARG A 149 -5.23 13.13 4.33
CA ARG A 149 -6.18 13.97 3.61
C ARG A 149 -7.44 14.21 4.44
N TRP A 150 -8.05 13.17 5.01
CA TRP A 150 -9.23 13.29 5.85
C TRP A 150 -8.98 14.15 7.10
N TRP A 151 -7.82 13.97 7.75
CA TRP A 151 -7.40 14.77 8.88
C TRP A 151 -7.20 16.24 8.51
N LEU A 152 -6.50 16.50 7.43
CA LEU A 152 -6.23 17.86 6.95
C LEU A 152 -7.53 18.57 6.54
N ASP A 153 -8.43 17.89 5.83
CA ASP A 153 -9.75 18.43 5.44
C ASP A 153 -10.63 18.74 6.67
N ARG A 154 -10.42 18.05 7.78
CA ARG A 154 -11.21 18.23 9.01
C ARG A 154 -10.60 19.23 9.98
N LEU A 155 -9.28 19.30 10.08
CA LEU A 155 -8.56 20.24 10.95
C LEU A 155 -8.39 21.63 10.32
N LEU A 156 -8.36 21.69 8.98
CA LEU A 156 -8.22 22.92 8.23
C LEU A 156 -9.48 23.11 7.35
N PRO A 157 -10.61 23.44 7.93
CA PRO A 157 -11.81 23.68 7.14
C PRO A 157 -11.56 24.84 6.19
N ALA A 158 -11.75 24.58 4.90
CA ALA A 158 -11.64 25.57 3.84
C ALA A 158 -12.34 26.87 4.22
N GLU A 159 -11.61 27.95 4.15
CA GLU A 159 -11.82 29.40 4.24
C GLU A 159 -13.23 29.96 4.63
N ARG A 160 -14.31 29.23 4.41
CA ARG A 160 -15.67 29.76 4.57
C ARG A 160 -16.39 29.42 5.88
N ARG A 161 -15.93 28.42 6.65
CA ARG A 161 -16.56 28.05 7.93
C ARG A 161 -15.84 28.62 9.15
N VAL A 162 -14.53 28.80 9.07
CA VAL A 162 -13.72 29.33 10.18
C VAL A 162 -13.97 30.82 10.38
N ALA A 163 -14.11 31.59 9.30
CA ALA A 163 -14.40 33.01 9.38
C ALA A 163 -15.74 33.32 10.10
N ARG A 164 -16.75 32.43 10.01
CA ARG A 164 -18.04 32.61 10.71
C ARG A 164 -18.06 32.08 12.14
N ALA A 165 -17.34 31.00 12.44
CA ALA A 165 -17.34 30.40 13.77
C ALA A 165 -16.37 31.05 14.74
N LEU A 166 -15.25 31.62 14.25
CA LEU A 166 -14.23 32.28 15.06
C LEU A 166 -14.57 33.73 15.41
N LEU A 167 -15.49 34.37 14.71
CA LEU A 167 -15.93 35.73 15.03
C LEU A 167 -16.70 35.85 16.36
N THR A 168 -17.09 34.73 16.97
CA THR A 168 -17.98 34.80 18.12
C THR A 168 -17.44 34.29 19.45
N ARG A 169 -16.35 33.54 19.58
CA ARG A 169 -16.01 32.97 20.91
C ARG A 169 -14.57 32.60 21.29
N VAL A 170 -13.52 32.67 20.45
CA VAL A 170 -12.16 32.33 20.94
C VAL A 170 -11.13 33.33 20.49
N ARG A 171 -10.72 34.20 21.45
CA ARG A 171 -9.74 35.29 21.27
C ARG A 171 -8.26 34.84 21.31
N SER A 172 -7.94 33.53 21.38
CA SER A 172 -6.58 33.06 21.70
C SER A 172 -6.01 31.96 20.83
N VAL A 173 -6.69 31.46 19.78
CA VAL A 173 -6.09 30.47 18.90
C VAL A 173 -5.28 31.15 17.80
N PRO A 174 -3.97 30.87 17.66
CA PRO A 174 -3.15 31.43 16.59
C PRO A 174 -3.73 31.04 15.24
N MET A 175 -3.94 32.02 14.36
CA MET A 175 -4.33 31.68 12.97
C MET A 175 -3.13 31.11 12.22
N PRO A 176 -3.32 30.05 11.43
CA PRO A 176 -2.25 29.55 10.57
C PRO A 176 -1.79 30.67 9.63
N ASP A 177 -0.49 30.89 9.57
CA ASP A 177 0.07 31.80 8.59
C ASP A 177 0.04 31.21 7.17
N ALA A 178 0.33 32.02 6.15
CA ALA A 178 0.32 31.59 4.77
C ALA A 178 1.27 30.40 4.53
N THR A 179 2.38 30.34 5.28
CA THR A 179 3.41 29.29 5.13
C THR A 179 2.90 27.91 5.57
N VAL A 180 2.07 27.87 6.60
CA VAL A 180 1.43 26.63 7.08
C VAL A 180 0.39 26.15 6.06
N PHE A 181 -0.43 27.07 5.52
CA PHE A 181 -1.39 26.71 4.46
C PHE A 181 -0.72 26.14 3.21
N GLU A 182 0.33 26.79 2.75
CA GLU A 182 1.11 26.32 1.60
C GLU A 182 1.77 24.97 1.87
N ALA A 183 2.32 24.74 3.06
CA ALA A 183 2.93 23.47 3.44
C ALA A 183 1.89 22.34 3.45
N VAL A 184 0.70 22.60 3.99
CA VAL A 184 -0.39 21.62 4.03
C VAL A 184 -0.92 21.32 2.62
N GLN A 185 -1.16 22.34 1.79
CA GLN A 185 -1.61 22.12 0.41
C GLN A 185 -0.58 21.35 -0.41
N ARG A 186 0.71 21.63 -0.23
CA ARG A 186 1.79 20.89 -0.86
C ARG A 186 1.77 19.44 -0.44
N LEU A 187 1.71 19.16 0.87
CA LEU A 187 1.65 17.80 1.39
C LEU A 187 0.42 17.03 0.87
N GLN A 188 -0.76 17.69 0.83
CA GLN A 188 -1.97 17.09 0.24
C GLN A 188 -1.79 16.74 -1.24
N GLY A 189 -1.17 17.63 -2.01
CA GLY A 189 -0.85 17.38 -3.41
C GLY A 189 0.13 16.20 -3.58
N GLU A 190 1.20 16.19 -2.80
CA GLU A 190 2.20 15.13 -2.82
C GLU A 190 1.60 13.75 -2.45
N LEU A 191 0.76 13.69 -1.44
CA LEU A 191 0.06 12.47 -1.04
C LEU A 191 -0.96 11.99 -2.09
N ALA A 192 -1.66 12.93 -2.73
CA ALA A 192 -2.57 12.61 -3.82
C ALA A 192 -1.81 12.01 -5.02
N ASP A 193 -0.64 12.57 -5.33
CA ASP A 193 0.25 12.08 -6.37
C ASP A 193 0.79 10.67 -6.10
N VAL A 194 1.23 10.41 -4.85
CA VAL A 194 1.65 9.07 -4.41
C VAL A 194 0.51 8.07 -4.57
N ARG A 195 -0.69 8.43 -4.09
CA ARG A 195 -1.84 7.55 -4.21
C ARG A 195 -2.20 7.28 -5.68
N ALA A 196 -2.22 8.31 -6.52
CA ALA A 196 -2.50 8.16 -7.95
C ALA A 196 -1.50 7.18 -8.59
N LEU A 197 -0.19 7.35 -8.32
CA LEU A 197 0.85 6.44 -8.80
C LEU A 197 0.61 5.00 -8.34
N LEU A 198 0.37 4.78 -7.05
CA LEU A 198 0.26 3.45 -6.46
C LEU A 198 -1.03 2.71 -6.82
N THR A 199 -2.08 3.43 -7.24
CA THR A 199 -3.35 2.85 -7.69
C THR A 199 -3.53 2.89 -9.21
N GLU A 200 -2.53 3.38 -9.96
CA GLU A 200 -2.59 3.47 -11.42
C GLU A 200 -2.47 2.08 -12.05
N PRO A 201 -3.51 1.64 -12.81
CA PRO A 201 -3.49 0.36 -13.47
C PRO A 201 -2.33 0.22 -14.46
N GLY A 202 -1.67 -0.94 -14.45
CA GLY A 202 -0.54 -1.22 -15.34
C GLY A 202 0.79 -0.58 -14.92
N THR A 203 0.76 0.47 -14.11
CA THR A 203 1.98 1.14 -13.60
C THR A 203 2.44 0.54 -12.28
N SER A 204 1.54 0.40 -11.32
CA SER A 204 1.89 -0.04 -9.96
C SER A 204 1.15 -1.32 -9.56
N SER A 205 1.84 -2.17 -8.80
CA SER A 205 1.27 -3.38 -8.23
C SER A 205 1.96 -3.78 -6.94
N VAL A 206 1.32 -4.68 -6.20
CA VAL A 206 1.86 -5.31 -5.00
C VAL A 206 2.13 -6.78 -5.29
N ARG A 207 3.33 -7.26 -4.96
CA ARG A 207 3.72 -8.66 -5.03
C ARG A 207 3.80 -9.25 -3.64
N LEU A 208 2.99 -10.27 -3.37
CA LEU A 208 2.97 -10.92 -2.08
C LEU A 208 4.12 -11.91 -1.95
N VAL A 209 4.88 -11.82 -0.87
CA VAL A 209 5.92 -12.80 -0.53
C VAL A 209 5.47 -13.56 0.71
N LEU A 210 5.49 -14.89 0.63
CA LEU A 210 5.09 -15.78 1.72
C LEU A 210 5.98 -17.03 1.78
N THR A 211 6.01 -17.68 2.92
CA THR A 211 6.46 -19.06 3.04
C THR A 211 5.25 -19.98 3.04
N PRO A 212 5.32 -21.21 2.49
CA PRO A 212 4.17 -22.11 2.41
C PRO A 212 3.85 -22.74 3.78
N GLU A 213 3.38 -21.92 4.69
CA GLU A 213 2.96 -22.26 6.05
C GLU A 213 1.54 -21.73 6.30
N ALA A 214 0.70 -22.51 6.98
CA ALA A 214 -0.73 -22.21 7.14
C ALA A 214 -1.00 -20.81 7.72
N VAL A 215 -0.23 -20.39 8.72
CA VAL A 215 -0.39 -19.06 9.35
C VAL A 215 -0.01 -17.95 8.38
N VAL A 216 1.06 -18.12 7.61
CA VAL A 216 1.54 -17.13 6.64
C VAL A 216 0.57 -17.02 5.45
N VAL A 217 0.05 -18.14 4.96
CA VAL A 217 -0.97 -18.16 3.90
C VAL A 217 -2.27 -17.48 4.37
N ALA A 218 -2.70 -17.72 5.62
CA ALA A 218 -3.87 -17.06 6.17
C ALA A 218 -3.68 -15.54 6.30
N GLU A 219 -2.47 -15.07 6.65
CA GLU A 219 -2.13 -13.65 6.68
C GLU A 219 -2.11 -13.06 5.26
N ALA A 220 -1.53 -13.74 4.29
CA ALA A 220 -1.53 -13.30 2.89
C ALA A 220 -2.94 -13.12 2.30
N ARG A 221 -3.91 -13.97 2.68
CA ARG A 221 -5.33 -13.81 2.31
C ARG A 221 -5.92 -12.52 2.88
N ARG A 222 -5.69 -12.25 4.17
CA ARG A 222 -6.14 -11.00 4.81
C ARG A 222 -5.49 -9.77 4.16
N THR A 223 -4.21 -9.87 3.82
CA THR A 223 -3.48 -8.82 3.11
C THR A 223 -4.10 -8.55 1.75
N LEU A 224 -4.43 -9.59 0.97
CA LEU A 224 -5.11 -9.43 -0.32
C LEU A 224 -6.45 -8.71 -0.15
N THR A 225 -7.25 -9.08 0.86
CA THR A 225 -8.53 -8.42 1.16
C THR A 225 -8.34 -6.93 1.45
N ALA A 226 -7.36 -6.60 2.30
CA ALA A 226 -7.07 -5.21 2.67
C ALA A 226 -6.54 -4.39 1.48
N LEU A 227 -5.63 -4.94 0.68
CA LEU A 227 -5.14 -4.31 -0.54
C LEU A 227 -6.28 -4.04 -1.54
N SER A 228 -7.13 -5.04 -1.77
CA SER A 228 -8.29 -4.90 -2.64
C SER A 228 -9.28 -3.87 -2.13
N LEU A 229 -9.56 -3.85 -0.80
CA LEU A 229 -10.39 -2.83 -0.16
C LEU A 229 -9.88 -1.43 -0.49
N HIS A 230 -8.57 -1.19 -0.45
CA HIS A 230 -7.96 0.12 -0.72
C HIS A 230 -7.69 0.40 -2.22
N GLY A 231 -7.99 -0.56 -3.11
CA GLY A 231 -7.84 -0.40 -4.56
C GLY A 231 -6.42 -0.67 -5.09
N TYR A 232 -5.57 -1.33 -4.31
CA TYR A 232 -4.25 -1.75 -4.75
C TYR A 232 -4.33 -3.07 -5.50
N GLN A 233 -3.62 -3.17 -6.61
CA GLN A 233 -3.59 -4.36 -7.44
C GLN A 233 -2.48 -5.30 -6.96
N VAL A 234 -2.81 -6.57 -6.73
CA VAL A 234 -1.83 -7.64 -6.53
C VAL A 234 -1.50 -8.26 -7.88
N ASP A 235 -0.20 -8.40 -8.21
CA ASP A 235 0.27 -8.90 -9.50
C ASP A 235 0.78 -10.34 -9.46
N GLY A 236 1.00 -10.88 -8.27
CA GLY A 236 1.48 -12.25 -8.12
C GLY A 236 1.89 -12.58 -6.70
N VAL A 237 2.23 -13.83 -6.51
CA VAL A 237 2.67 -14.39 -5.23
C VAL A 237 4.01 -15.09 -5.42
N VAL A 238 4.98 -14.80 -4.55
CA VAL A 238 6.24 -15.53 -4.45
C VAL A 238 6.20 -16.41 -3.20
N ALA A 239 6.11 -17.72 -3.39
CA ALA A 239 6.27 -18.70 -2.32
C ALA A 239 7.76 -18.96 -2.12
N ASN A 240 8.33 -18.40 -1.07
CA ASN A 240 9.76 -18.50 -0.75
C ASN A 240 10.04 -19.67 0.20
N ARG A 241 11.28 -20.11 0.24
CA ARG A 241 11.77 -21.20 1.10
C ARG A 241 11.02 -22.50 0.91
N VAL A 242 10.73 -22.85 -0.35
CA VAL A 242 10.13 -24.13 -0.72
C VAL A 242 11.20 -25.22 -0.63
N PHE A 243 11.00 -26.22 0.20
CA PHE A 243 11.95 -27.32 0.31
C PHE A 243 12.01 -28.13 -0.98
N PRO A 244 13.18 -28.32 -1.58
CA PRO A 244 13.37 -29.24 -2.70
C PRO A 244 13.00 -30.67 -2.30
N ALA A 245 12.45 -31.44 -3.24
CA ALA A 245 12.09 -32.82 -3.06
C ALA A 245 13.28 -33.70 -2.60
N GLY A 246 13.00 -34.82 -1.93
CA GLY A 246 14.03 -35.74 -1.45
C GLY A 246 14.43 -35.55 0.02
N GLY A 247 15.57 -36.11 0.39
CA GLY A 247 16.10 -36.03 1.73
C GLY A 247 15.59 -37.11 2.69
N ASP A 248 15.85 -36.91 3.98
CA ASP A 248 15.45 -37.79 5.07
C ASP A 248 13.94 -37.75 5.40
N ALA A 249 13.51 -38.50 6.39
CA ALA A 249 12.10 -38.56 6.78
C ALA A 249 11.56 -37.21 7.31
N TRP A 250 12.40 -36.41 7.96
CA TRP A 250 12.01 -35.10 8.46
C TRP A 250 11.75 -34.14 7.29
N ARG A 251 12.67 -34.06 6.33
CA ARG A 251 12.51 -33.21 5.14
C ARG A 251 11.31 -33.63 4.30
N ARG A 252 11.09 -34.93 4.09
CA ARG A 252 9.90 -35.42 3.35
C ARG A 252 8.59 -34.97 3.98
N ARG A 253 8.49 -34.92 5.32
CA ARG A 253 7.29 -34.42 6.01
C ARG A 253 7.08 -32.93 5.70
N TRP A 254 8.14 -32.13 5.74
CA TRP A 254 8.06 -30.71 5.39
C TRP A 254 7.64 -30.49 3.93
N VAL A 255 8.25 -31.21 3.00
CA VAL A 255 7.87 -31.16 1.57
C VAL A 255 6.38 -31.44 1.40
N THR A 256 5.86 -32.51 2.01
CA THR A 256 4.44 -32.85 1.95
C THR A 256 3.55 -31.75 2.53
N ALA A 257 3.92 -31.21 3.70
CA ALA A 257 3.17 -30.12 4.33
C ALA A 257 3.18 -28.85 3.47
N GLN A 258 4.33 -28.48 2.91
CA GLN A 258 4.44 -27.32 2.02
C GLN A 258 3.67 -27.50 0.71
N GLN A 259 3.65 -28.68 0.12
CA GLN A 259 2.85 -28.95 -1.07
C GLN A 259 1.36 -28.73 -0.84
N ALA A 260 0.82 -29.16 0.30
CA ALA A 260 -0.56 -28.88 0.68
C ALA A 260 -0.83 -27.37 0.81
N GLN A 261 0.12 -26.62 1.38
CA GLN A 261 -0.01 -25.16 1.49
C GLN A 261 0.15 -24.44 0.15
N LEU A 262 1.02 -24.91 -0.74
CA LEU A 262 1.14 -24.37 -2.10
C LEU A 262 -0.15 -24.55 -2.90
N GLU A 263 -0.84 -25.69 -2.73
CA GLU A 263 -2.14 -25.89 -3.33
C GLU A 263 -3.19 -24.93 -2.74
N ALA A 264 -3.18 -24.75 -1.42
CA ALA A 264 -4.03 -23.75 -0.77
C ALA A 264 -3.74 -22.30 -1.26
N VAL A 265 -2.48 -21.97 -1.59
CA VAL A 265 -2.10 -20.69 -2.21
C VAL A 265 -2.71 -20.57 -3.60
N ARG A 266 -2.57 -21.59 -4.48
CA ARG A 266 -3.17 -21.55 -5.82
C ARG A 266 -4.68 -21.31 -5.78
N GLN A 267 -5.38 -22.00 -4.87
CA GLN A 267 -6.83 -21.83 -4.67
C GLN A 267 -7.20 -20.46 -4.08
N SER A 268 -6.31 -19.84 -3.30
CA SER A 268 -6.57 -18.56 -2.65
C SER A 268 -6.32 -17.36 -3.55
N PHE A 269 -5.45 -17.50 -4.55
CA PHE A 269 -5.01 -16.44 -5.44
C PHE A 269 -5.21 -16.84 -6.92
N PRO A 270 -6.45 -17.21 -7.33
CA PRO A 270 -6.70 -17.67 -8.69
C PRO A 270 -6.40 -16.56 -9.70
N GLY A 271 -5.83 -16.97 -10.84
CA GLY A 271 -5.47 -16.02 -11.91
C GLY A 271 -4.21 -15.19 -11.65
N LEU A 272 -3.62 -15.26 -10.46
CA LEU A 272 -2.33 -14.63 -10.18
C LEU A 272 -1.18 -15.60 -10.42
N PRO A 273 -0.07 -15.17 -11.02
CA PRO A 273 1.16 -15.94 -11.09
C PRO A 273 1.63 -16.37 -9.70
N LEU A 274 2.02 -17.64 -9.55
CA LEU A 274 2.67 -18.18 -8.36
C LEU A 274 4.09 -18.63 -8.72
N TRP A 275 5.07 -17.83 -8.31
CA TRP A 275 6.47 -18.19 -8.43
C TRP A 275 6.94 -18.90 -7.16
N GLN A 276 7.85 -19.85 -7.30
CA GLN A 276 8.37 -20.62 -6.18
C GLN A 276 9.88 -20.45 -6.10
N ALA A 277 10.36 -20.02 -4.96
CA ALA A 277 11.78 -19.93 -4.65
C ALA A 277 12.18 -21.11 -3.76
N ALA A 278 13.12 -21.90 -4.23
CA ALA A 278 13.64 -23.01 -3.46
C ALA A 278 14.36 -22.50 -2.19
N TYR A 279 14.30 -23.31 -1.13
CA TYR A 279 15.13 -23.06 0.04
C TYR A 279 16.59 -23.28 -0.36
N ALA A 280 17.32 -22.19 -0.54
CA ALA A 280 18.70 -22.21 -0.97
C ALA A 280 19.62 -22.82 0.09
N GLY A 281 20.75 -23.39 -0.34
CA GLY A 281 21.76 -23.97 0.57
C GLY A 281 22.56 -22.93 1.36
N GLY A 282 22.42 -21.63 1.02
CA GLY A 282 22.97 -20.47 1.67
C GLY A 282 22.14 -19.22 1.39
N GLU A 283 22.38 -18.17 2.11
CA GLU A 283 21.74 -16.89 1.87
C GLU A 283 22.30 -16.24 0.59
N PRO A 284 21.46 -15.82 -0.38
CA PRO A 284 21.95 -15.14 -1.56
C PRO A 284 22.36 -13.70 -1.19
N VAL A 285 23.65 -13.44 -1.11
CA VAL A 285 24.23 -12.13 -0.82
C VAL A 285 25.03 -11.64 -2.01
N GLY A 286 24.86 -10.38 -2.36
CA GLY A 286 25.49 -9.73 -3.51
C GLY A 286 24.70 -9.88 -4.81
N VAL A 287 24.94 -8.98 -5.76
CA VAL A 287 24.13 -8.85 -6.99
C VAL A 287 24.13 -10.12 -7.83
N GLY A 288 25.27 -10.79 -7.99
CA GLY A 288 25.40 -12.03 -8.77
C GLY A 288 24.51 -13.14 -8.21
N ALA A 289 24.62 -13.43 -6.90
CA ALA A 289 23.80 -14.48 -6.24
C ALA A 289 22.30 -14.13 -6.26
N LEU A 290 21.95 -12.85 -6.11
CA LEU A 290 20.57 -12.37 -6.20
C LEU A 290 20.01 -12.49 -7.62
N ALA A 291 20.84 -12.24 -8.66
CA ALA A 291 20.43 -12.41 -10.06
C ALA A 291 20.18 -13.89 -10.40
N GLU A 292 21.02 -14.81 -9.94
CA GLU A 292 20.83 -16.24 -10.08
C GLU A 292 19.56 -16.70 -9.35
N PHE A 293 19.38 -16.27 -8.10
CA PHE A 293 18.16 -16.57 -7.35
C PHE A 293 16.91 -16.03 -8.06
N GLY A 294 16.98 -14.80 -8.61
CA GLY A 294 15.88 -14.23 -9.39
C GLY A 294 15.61 -15.03 -10.69
N ALA A 295 16.65 -15.56 -11.35
CA ALA A 295 16.49 -16.42 -12.51
C ALA A 295 15.78 -17.73 -12.16
N ASP A 296 16.13 -18.32 -11.03
CA ASP A 296 15.46 -19.54 -10.54
C ASP A 296 13.99 -19.29 -10.19
N VAL A 297 13.68 -18.13 -9.56
CA VAL A 297 12.31 -17.76 -9.18
C VAL A 297 11.42 -17.51 -10.40
N TYR A 298 11.88 -16.69 -11.34
CA TYR A 298 11.06 -16.22 -12.46
C TYR A 298 11.21 -17.06 -13.73
N GLY A 299 12.28 -17.86 -13.85
CA GLY A 299 12.57 -18.62 -15.04
C GLY A 299 12.62 -17.74 -16.31
N SER A 300 11.74 -18.03 -17.26
CA SER A 300 11.58 -17.25 -18.50
C SER A 300 10.62 -16.06 -18.36
N ALA A 301 9.91 -15.92 -17.23
CA ALA A 301 8.98 -14.82 -17.02
C ALA A 301 9.74 -13.49 -16.83
N ASP A 302 9.21 -12.43 -17.44
CA ASP A 302 9.69 -11.08 -17.17
C ASP A 302 9.17 -10.60 -15.82
N PRO A 303 10.03 -10.34 -14.82
CA PRO A 303 9.60 -9.90 -13.50
C PRO A 303 8.91 -8.54 -13.50
N ALA A 304 9.11 -7.74 -14.56
CA ALA A 304 8.47 -6.44 -14.79
C ALA A 304 7.28 -6.53 -15.77
N GLY A 305 6.88 -7.75 -16.17
CA GLY A 305 5.80 -7.98 -17.13
C GLY A 305 4.47 -7.38 -16.67
N GLU A 306 3.62 -7.03 -17.63
CA GLU A 306 2.27 -6.55 -17.36
C GLU A 306 1.41 -7.67 -16.81
N VAL A 307 0.58 -7.33 -15.82
CA VAL A 307 -0.45 -8.23 -15.29
C VAL A 307 -1.82 -7.67 -15.65
N PRO A 308 -2.75 -8.51 -16.11
CA PRO A 308 -4.10 -8.07 -16.42
C PRO A 308 -4.74 -7.33 -15.25
N HIS A 309 -5.22 -6.12 -15.50
CA HIS A 309 -5.90 -5.33 -14.48
C HIS A 309 -7.36 -5.76 -14.34
N VAL A 310 -7.73 -6.17 -13.14
CA VAL A 310 -9.14 -6.37 -12.77
C VAL A 310 -9.53 -5.26 -11.81
N PRO A 311 -10.45 -4.36 -12.19
CA PRO A 311 -10.88 -3.28 -11.31
C PRO A 311 -11.47 -3.82 -10.00
N ALA A 312 -10.90 -3.41 -8.86
CA ALA A 312 -11.43 -3.77 -7.56
C ALA A 312 -12.81 -3.15 -7.31
N LEU A 313 -13.08 -1.98 -7.90
CA LEU A 313 -14.33 -1.24 -7.77
C LEU A 313 -14.96 -1.04 -9.15
N SER A 314 -16.24 -1.33 -9.27
CA SER A 314 -17.03 -1.04 -10.48
C SER A 314 -18.41 -0.51 -10.12
N VAL A 315 -18.97 0.34 -10.99
CA VAL A 315 -20.33 0.84 -10.89
C VAL A 315 -21.07 0.48 -12.17
N GLN A 316 -22.19 -0.18 -12.04
CA GLN A 316 -23.03 -0.60 -13.15
C GLN A 316 -24.43 0.00 -13.00
N ARG A 317 -25.03 0.39 -14.12
CA ARG A 317 -26.43 0.79 -14.16
C ARG A 317 -27.31 -0.46 -14.16
N THR A 318 -28.34 -0.46 -13.32
CA THR A 318 -29.38 -1.50 -13.26
C THR A 318 -30.71 -0.95 -13.77
N VAL A 319 -31.74 -1.78 -13.86
CA VAL A 319 -33.08 -1.35 -14.27
C VAL A 319 -33.63 -0.27 -13.32
N ASP A 320 -33.40 -0.45 -12.03
CA ASP A 320 -34.01 0.38 -10.96
C ASP A 320 -33.01 1.38 -10.35
N GLY A 321 -31.77 1.48 -10.90
CA GLY A 321 -30.77 2.40 -10.34
C GLY A 321 -29.35 2.01 -10.67
N PHE A 322 -28.52 1.80 -9.65
CA PHE A 322 -27.11 1.46 -9.81
C PHE A 322 -26.68 0.39 -8.82
N ALA A 323 -25.68 -0.41 -9.21
CA ALA A 323 -24.97 -1.33 -8.35
C ALA A 323 -23.48 -0.97 -8.30
N LEU A 324 -22.96 -0.72 -7.10
CA LEU A 324 -21.53 -0.58 -6.84
C LEU A 324 -21.01 -1.92 -6.35
N SER A 325 -20.03 -2.47 -7.05
CA SER A 325 -19.38 -3.74 -6.71
C SER A 325 -17.93 -3.49 -6.32
N LEU A 326 -17.55 -3.95 -5.12
CA LEU A 326 -16.19 -3.89 -4.60
C LEU A 326 -15.67 -5.30 -4.35
N ALA A 327 -14.56 -5.68 -5.01
CA ALA A 327 -13.92 -6.96 -4.77
C ALA A 327 -13.33 -6.98 -3.35
N LEU A 328 -13.70 -7.99 -2.57
CA LEU A 328 -13.23 -8.21 -1.20
C LEU A 328 -12.86 -9.69 -1.03
N PRO A 329 -11.84 -10.19 -1.77
CA PRO A 329 -11.48 -11.60 -1.73
C PRO A 329 -11.26 -12.07 -0.30
N HIS A 330 -11.79 -13.24 0.05
CA HIS A 330 -11.76 -13.86 1.37
C HIS A 330 -12.52 -13.14 2.50
N ALA A 331 -13.20 -12.02 2.23
CA ALA A 331 -14.08 -11.41 3.23
C ALA A 331 -15.26 -12.33 3.56
N THR A 332 -15.73 -12.27 4.80
CA THR A 332 -16.93 -12.96 5.25
C THR A 332 -18.01 -11.96 5.67
N HIS A 333 -19.26 -12.40 5.73
CA HIS A 333 -20.37 -11.55 6.17
C HIS A 333 -20.18 -10.98 7.58
N ARG A 334 -19.40 -11.66 8.43
CA ARG A 334 -19.13 -11.22 9.80
C ARG A 334 -18.11 -10.10 9.86
N ASP A 335 -17.21 -10.06 8.86
CA ASP A 335 -16.10 -9.12 8.82
C ASP A 335 -16.46 -7.83 8.10
N ALA A 336 -17.47 -7.90 7.19
CA ALA A 336 -17.83 -6.77 6.34
C ALA A 336 -18.83 -5.84 7.04
N THR A 337 -18.53 -4.55 7.07
CA THR A 337 -19.42 -3.49 7.56
C THR A 337 -19.57 -2.40 6.51
N LEU A 338 -20.77 -1.80 6.46
CA LEU A 338 -21.07 -0.69 5.56
C LEU A 338 -21.85 0.38 6.30
N SER A 339 -21.44 1.63 6.16
CA SER A 339 -22.23 2.79 6.57
C SER A 339 -22.09 3.91 5.53
N ARG A 340 -23.08 4.80 5.48
CA ARG A 340 -23.04 5.99 4.61
C ARG A 340 -23.03 7.25 5.48
N SER A 341 -22.19 8.20 5.12
CA SER A 341 -22.10 9.53 5.75
C SER A 341 -22.05 10.59 4.64
N GLY A 342 -23.20 11.20 4.34
CA GLY A 342 -23.33 12.18 3.26
C GLY A 342 -22.99 11.56 1.89
N ASP A 343 -21.97 12.11 1.25
CA ASP A 343 -21.47 11.67 -0.06
C ASP A 343 -20.47 10.51 -0.01
N ASP A 344 -20.18 9.99 1.17
CA ASP A 344 -19.19 8.95 1.37
C ASP A 344 -19.80 7.64 1.86
N LEU A 345 -19.25 6.52 1.36
CA LEU A 345 -19.45 5.20 1.93
C LEU A 345 -18.24 4.81 2.77
N VAL A 346 -18.48 4.35 3.99
CA VAL A 346 -17.47 3.73 4.83
C VAL A 346 -17.62 2.21 4.73
N VAL A 347 -16.68 1.57 4.08
CA VAL A 347 -16.60 0.11 3.98
C VAL A 347 -15.55 -0.40 4.96
N GLY A 348 -15.92 -1.33 5.83
CA GLY A 348 -14.99 -1.98 6.75
C GLY A 348 -14.89 -3.46 6.47
N VAL A 349 -13.68 -4.03 6.66
CA VAL A 349 -13.43 -5.48 6.66
C VAL A 349 -12.46 -5.81 7.79
N GLY A 350 -12.94 -6.46 8.84
CA GLY A 350 -12.15 -6.70 10.04
C GLY A 350 -11.72 -5.39 10.70
N ALA A 351 -10.41 -5.17 10.82
CA ALA A 351 -9.83 -3.95 11.37
C ALA A 351 -9.65 -2.83 10.32
N ASP A 352 -9.77 -3.15 9.05
CA ASP A 352 -9.54 -2.22 7.94
C ASP A 352 -10.81 -1.46 7.57
N ARG A 353 -10.66 -0.17 7.27
CA ARG A 353 -11.76 0.69 6.83
C ARG A 353 -11.31 1.57 5.69
N ARG A 354 -12.17 1.73 4.70
CA ARG A 354 -11.99 2.66 3.58
C ARG A 354 -13.15 3.61 3.46
N LEU A 355 -12.84 4.88 3.26
CA LEU A 355 -13.79 5.91 2.90
C LEU A 355 -13.84 6.01 1.36
N LEU A 356 -14.99 5.72 0.78
CA LEU A 356 -15.23 5.78 -0.65
C LEU A 356 -16.12 6.99 -0.95
N THR A 357 -15.56 8.04 -1.53
CA THR A 357 -16.34 9.17 -2.02
C THR A 357 -17.16 8.71 -3.24
N LEU A 358 -18.48 8.83 -3.15
CA LEU A 358 -19.40 8.40 -4.18
C LEU A 358 -19.26 9.24 -5.45
N PRO A 359 -19.26 8.61 -6.63
CA PRO A 359 -19.44 9.32 -7.91
C PRO A 359 -20.69 10.19 -7.90
N SER A 360 -20.69 11.27 -8.67
CA SER A 360 -21.78 12.26 -8.69
C SER A 360 -23.18 11.66 -8.92
N ALA A 361 -23.26 10.63 -9.76
CA ALA A 361 -24.52 9.91 -10.00
C ALA A 361 -25.05 9.21 -8.73
N LEU A 362 -24.17 8.59 -7.92
CA LEU A 362 -24.55 7.87 -6.71
C LEU A 362 -24.82 8.78 -5.51
N ARG A 363 -24.31 10.02 -5.51
CA ARG A 363 -24.62 11.00 -4.47
C ARG A 363 -26.10 11.37 -4.42
N ARG A 364 -26.77 11.30 -5.60
CA ARG A 364 -28.22 11.56 -5.75
C ARG A 364 -29.08 10.31 -5.58
N CYS A 365 -28.51 9.24 -5.04
CA CYS A 365 -29.22 7.99 -4.80
C CYS A 365 -29.25 7.65 -3.31
N VAL A 366 -30.23 6.89 -2.89
CA VAL A 366 -30.30 6.25 -1.59
C VAL A 366 -29.76 4.83 -1.67
N VAL A 367 -29.17 4.35 -0.57
CA VAL A 367 -28.74 2.96 -0.46
C VAL A 367 -29.95 2.10 -0.12
N GLU A 368 -30.34 1.19 -1.00
CA GLU A 368 -31.45 0.24 -0.76
C GLU A 368 -31.00 -1.00 0.02
N GLY A 369 -29.76 -1.39 -0.15
CA GLY A 369 -29.20 -2.56 0.52
C GLY A 369 -27.80 -2.88 0.09
N ALA A 370 -27.17 -3.73 0.87
CA ALA A 370 -25.83 -4.25 0.60
C ALA A 370 -25.76 -5.73 0.93
N ARG A 371 -25.00 -6.46 0.14
CA ARG A 371 -24.75 -7.89 0.36
C ARG A 371 -23.33 -8.25 -0.04
N LEU A 372 -22.79 -9.27 0.60
CA LEU A 372 -21.55 -9.89 0.17
C LEU A 372 -21.91 -11.08 -0.74
N ASP A 373 -21.56 -11.00 -2.01
CA ASP A 373 -21.78 -12.05 -3.01
C ASP A 373 -20.51 -12.87 -3.18
N GLY A 374 -20.67 -14.16 -3.47
CA GLY A 374 -19.53 -15.08 -3.62
C GLY A 374 -18.90 -15.47 -2.29
N ALA A 375 -17.85 -16.26 -2.36
CA ALA A 375 -17.09 -16.73 -1.22
C ALA A 375 -15.62 -16.94 -1.59
N GLY A 376 -14.72 -16.93 -0.59
CA GLY A 376 -13.29 -17.10 -0.84
C GLY A 376 -12.74 -16.02 -1.77
N PRO A 377 -11.96 -16.38 -2.80
CA PRO A 377 -11.32 -15.38 -3.67
C PRO A 377 -12.31 -14.53 -4.50
N ASP A 378 -13.54 -15.03 -4.71
CA ASP A 378 -14.55 -14.36 -5.53
C ASP A 378 -15.50 -13.46 -4.72
N ALA A 379 -15.29 -13.33 -3.42
CA ALA A 379 -16.14 -12.54 -2.55
C ALA A 379 -16.15 -11.05 -2.96
N ARG A 380 -17.36 -10.45 -3.06
CA ARG A 380 -17.59 -9.07 -3.49
C ARG A 380 -18.69 -8.41 -2.67
N LEU A 381 -18.45 -7.20 -2.21
CA LEU A 381 -19.50 -6.36 -1.65
C LEU A 381 -20.28 -5.70 -2.79
N VAL A 382 -21.58 -5.97 -2.87
CA VAL A 382 -22.49 -5.33 -3.83
C VAL A 382 -23.44 -4.42 -3.07
N VAL A 383 -23.40 -3.13 -3.36
CA VAL A 383 -24.26 -2.09 -2.79
C VAL A 383 -25.23 -1.61 -3.86
N ARG A 384 -26.53 -1.70 -3.60
CA ARG A 384 -27.58 -1.23 -4.50
C ARG A 384 -28.02 0.17 -4.13
N PHE A 385 -28.22 0.99 -5.16
CA PHE A 385 -28.64 2.37 -5.07
C PHE A 385 -29.86 2.61 -5.93
N ALA A 386 -30.90 3.23 -5.37
CA ALA A 386 -32.03 3.77 -6.11
C ALA A 386 -31.94 5.29 -6.21
N PRO A 387 -32.43 5.89 -7.30
CA PRO A 387 -32.54 7.34 -7.43
C PRO A 387 -33.34 7.92 -6.25
N ASP A 388 -32.81 8.98 -5.63
CA ASP A 388 -33.55 9.72 -4.59
C ASP A 388 -34.61 10.60 -5.27
N PRO A 389 -35.92 10.38 -5.03
CA PRO A 389 -36.97 11.14 -5.70
C PRO A 389 -36.85 12.66 -5.49
N ASP A 390 -36.36 13.08 -4.31
CA ASP A 390 -36.22 14.51 -3.97
C ASP A 390 -35.06 15.19 -4.70
N LEU A 391 -34.04 14.42 -5.12
CA LEU A 391 -32.83 14.94 -5.78
C LEU A 391 -32.85 14.75 -7.30
N TRP A 392 -33.58 13.76 -7.83
CA TRP A 392 -33.66 13.46 -9.26
C TRP A 392 -34.78 14.19 -9.99
N MET A 393 -35.84 14.62 -9.30
CA MET A 393 -36.97 15.32 -9.89
C MET A 393 -36.78 16.86 -10.04
N ARG A 394 -35.63 17.39 -9.67
CA ARG A 394 -35.33 18.83 -9.78
C ARG A 394 -34.40 19.20 -10.93
N SER A 395 -34.48 18.50 -12.04
CA SER A 395 -33.76 18.87 -13.27
C SER A 395 -34.72 19.41 -14.34
#